data_51fdc8ec47bbdeef5c3f4c1db3dfb43b
#
_entry.id   51fdc8ec47bbdeef5c3f4c1db3dfb43b
#
_cell.length_a   1.000
_cell.length_b   1.000
_cell.length_c   1.000
_cell.angle_alpha   90.00
_cell.angle_beta   90.00
_cell.angle_gamma   90.00
#
_symmetry.space_group_name_H-M   'P 1'
#
loop_
_entity.id
_entity.type
_entity.pdbx_description
1 polymer ?
#
loop_
_entity_poly.entity_id
_entity_poly.type
_entity_poly.pdbx_seq_one_letter_code
_entity_poly.pdbx_strand_id
1 'polypeptide(L)'
;DAGRRFVLDRVLREIPRIARPVECGVALAEVHNLERDEAVSLLREREIALAASLELHQGGRAKALAKGVPDQYLIEVEREGILLEAELTWLRELIARLADTDYPWGDAAGMPTDRYLAQREAARR
;
A
#
# COMPACT_ATOMS: atom_id res chain seq x y z
N ASP A 1 -19.05 -15.92 6.76
CA ASP A 1 -19.91 -15.22 7.71
C ASP A 1 -19.91 -13.71 7.45
N ALA A 2 -20.80 -12.97 8.12
CA ALA A 2 -20.96 -11.53 7.92
C ALA A 2 -19.72 -10.72 8.33
N GLY A 3 -19.04 -11.13 9.40
CA GLY A 3 -17.83 -10.46 9.86
C GLY A 3 -16.67 -10.60 8.88
N ARG A 4 -16.48 -11.79 8.34
CA ARG A 4 -15.46 -12.04 7.33
C ARG A 4 -15.73 -11.25 6.05
N ARG A 5 -16.99 -11.23 5.62
CA ARG A 5 -17.40 -10.46 4.43
C ARG A 5 -17.14 -8.97 4.62
N PHE A 6 -17.46 -8.42 5.79
CA PHE A 6 -17.18 -7.02 6.12
C PHE A 6 -15.70 -6.68 5.98
N VAL A 7 -14.82 -7.54 6.52
CA VAL A 7 -13.36 -7.36 6.42
C VAL A 7 -12.91 -7.40 4.96
N LEU A 8 -13.38 -8.39 4.19
CA LEU A 8 -13.00 -8.54 2.78
C LEU A 8 -13.47 -7.35 1.95
N ASP A 9 -14.70 -6.88 2.16
CA ASP A 9 -15.24 -5.72 1.46
C ASP A 9 -14.39 -4.47 1.73
N ARG A 10 -13.93 -4.29 2.97
CA ARG A 10 -13.03 -3.20 3.33
C ARG A 10 -11.71 -3.30 2.57
N VAL A 11 -11.10 -4.48 2.54
CA VAL A 11 -9.82 -4.71 1.85
C VAL A 11 -9.97 -4.38 0.36
N LEU A 12 -11.00 -4.89 -0.29
CA LEU A 12 -11.26 -4.66 -1.71
C LEU A 12 -11.45 -3.18 -2.02
N ARG A 13 -12.10 -2.45 -1.12
CA ARG A 13 -12.39 -1.02 -1.30
C ARG A 13 -11.19 -0.12 -1.05
N GLU A 14 -10.44 -0.39 0.03
CA GLU A 14 -9.46 0.58 0.54
C GLU A 14 -8.07 0.43 -0.06
N ILE A 15 -7.64 -0.78 -0.45
CA ILE A 15 -6.30 -0.97 -1.00
C ILE A 15 -6.05 -0.15 -2.26
N PRO A 16 -6.97 -0.06 -3.24
CA PRO A 16 -6.75 0.78 -4.42
C PRO A 16 -6.80 2.28 -4.16
N ARG A 17 -7.31 2.72 -3.01
CA ARG A 17 -7.49 4.16 -2.70
C ARG A 17 -6.24 4.76 -2.10
N ILE A 18 -5.46 5.44 -2.92
CA ILE A 18 -4.20 6.06 -2.48
C ILE A 18 -4.40 7.33 -1.64
N ALA A 19 -5.57 7.96 -1.71
CA ALA A 19 -5.87 9.19 -0.97
C ALA A 19 -6.25 8.95 0.50
N ARG A 20 -6.35 7.70 0.94
CA ARG A 20 -6.78 7.31 2.29
C ARG A 20 -5.76 6.40 2.96
N PRO A 21 -4.60 6.94 3.38
CA PRO A 21 -3.48 6.11 3.86
C PRO A 21 -3.78 5.31 5.14
N VAL A 22 -4.58 5.86 6.06
CA VAL A 22 -4.95 5.15 7.30
C VAL A 22 -5.84 3.94 6.99
N GLU A 23 -6.84 4.14 6.15
CA GLU A 23 -7.76 3.08 5.72
C GLU A 23 -7.03 2.01 4.93
N CYS A 24 -6.05 2.40 4.11
CA CYS A 24 -5.20 1.46 3.38
C CYS A 24 -4.38 0.61 4.35
N GLY A 25 -3.78 1.21 5.38
CA GLY A 25 -3.02 0.48 6.39
C GLY A 25 -3.85 -0.57 7.11
N VAL A 26 -5.09 -0.22 7.47
CA VAL A 26 -6.03 -1.17 8.07
C VAL A 26 -6.38 -2.31 7.09
N ALA A 27 -6.62 -1.97 5.83
CA ALA A 27 -6.94 -2.96 4.79
C ALA A 27 -5.76 -3.91 4.52
N LEU A 28 -4.54 -3.38 4.46
CA LEU A 28 -3.33 -4.19 4.28
C LEU A 28 -3.11 -5.18 5.42
N ALA A 29 -3.51 -4.82 6.64
CA ALA A 29 -3.42 -5.73 7.78
C ALA A 29 -4.28 -6.99 7.61
N GLU A 30 -5.28 -6.93 6.75
CA GLU A 30 -6.24 -8.00 6.50
C GLU A 30 -6.13 -8.60 5.09
N VAL A 31 -5.17 -8.16 4.27
CA VAL A 31 -5.05 -8.59 2.88
C VAL A 31 -4.81 -10.09 2.72
N HIS A 32 -4.21 -10.71 3.74
CA HIS A 32 -3.95 -12.15 3.76
C HIS A 32 -5.22 -13.01 3.77
N ASN A 33 -6.40 -12.40 4.01
CA ASN A 33 -7.69 -13.10 3.94
C ASN A 33 -8.20 -13.27 2.50
N LEU A 34 -7.57 -12.60 1.53
CA LEU A 34 -7.88 -12.78 0.12
C LEU A 34 -7.10 -13.96 -0.45
N GLU A 35 -7.62 -14.58 -1.50
CA GLU A 35 -6.84 -15.49 -2.32
C GLU A 35 -5.63 -14.76 -2.92
N ARG A 36 -4.53 -15.48 -3.11
CA ARG A 36 -3.27 -14.88 -3.60
C ARG A 36 -3.46 -14.05 -4.87
N ASP A 37 -4.10 -14.62 -5.87
CA ASP A 37 -4.26 -13.94 -7.16
C ASP A 37 -5.11 -12.68 -7.05
N GLU A 38 -6.13 -12.72 -6.20
CA GLU A 38 -6.99 -11.57 -5.93
C GLU A 38 -6.21 -10.47 -5.21
N ALA A 39 -5.40 -10.84 -4.23
CA ALA A 39 -4.52 -9.90 -3.52
C ALA A 39 -3.53 -9.25 -4.47
N VAL A 40 -2.87 -10.03 -5.32
CA VAL A 40 -1.94 -9.50 -6.33
C VAL A 40 -2.64 -8.54 -7.28
N SER A 41 -3.84 -8.88 -7.75
CA SER A 41 -4.61 -8.02 -8.65
C SER A 41 -4.93 -6.67 -8.01
N LEU A 42 -5.36 -6.65 -6.75
CA LEU A 42 -5.64 -5.40 -6.02
C LEU A 42 -4.38 -4.56 -5.79
N LEU A 43 -3.28 -5.20 -5.43
CA LEU A 43 -2.01 -4.51 -5.22
C LEU A 43 -1.49 -3.90 -6.52
N ARG A 44 -1.72 -4.57 -7.66
CA ARG A 44 -1.39 -4.01 -8.98
C ARG A 44 -2.24 -2.80 -9.34
N GLU A 45 -3.52 -2.79 -8.98
CA GLU A 45 -4.37 -1.60 -9.15
C GLU A 45 -3.80 -0.41 -8.37
N ARG A 46 -3.38 -0.64 -7.13
CA ARG A 46 -2.73 0.39 -6.32
C ARG A 46 -1.40 0.83 -6.93
N GLU A 47 -0.60 -0.10 -7.43
CA GLU A 47 0.67 0.22 -8.11
C GLU A 47 0.47 1.19 -9.27
N ILE A 48 -0.52 0.91 -10.11
CA ILE A 48 -0.84 1.76 -11.25
C ILE A 48 -1.24 3.16 -10.79
N ALA A 49 -2.10 3.25 -9.77
CA ALA A 49 -2.55 4.52 -9.22
C ALA A 49 -1.41 5.32 -8.58
N LEU A 50 -0.54 4.66 -7.83
CA LEU A 50 0.64 5.30 -7.22
C LEU A 50 1.63 5.80 -8.28
N ALA A 51 1.90 4.99 -9.30
CA ALA A 51 2.80 5.39 -10.39
C ALA A 51 2.28 6.62 -11.14
N ALA A 52 0.98 6.66 -11.43
CA ALA A 52 0.35 7.80 -12.08
C ALA A 52 0.41 9.07 -11.19
N SER A 53 0.13 8.92 -9.90
CA SER A 53 0.21 10.02 -8.94
C SER A 53 1.63 10.56 -8.81
N LEU A 54 2.63 9.68 -8.75
CA LEU A 54 4.03 10.06 -8.67
C LEU A 54 4.46 10.85 -9.92
N GLU A 55 4.07 10.39 -11.09
CA GLU A 55 4.37 11.07 -12.35
C GLU A 55 3.80 12.49 -12.38
N LEU A 56 2.53 12.65 -11.98
CA LEU A 56 1.89 13.97 -11.88
C LEU A 56 2.61 14.86 -10.87
N HIS A 57 3.02 14.32 -9.74
CA HIS A 57 3.72 15.08 -8.69
C HIS A 57 5.08 15.58 -9.18
N GLN A 58 5.86 14.68 -9.76
CA GLN A 58 7.20 15.01 -10.27
C GLN A 58 7.11 15.99 -11.44
N GLY A 59 6.16 15.80 -12.35
CA GLY A 59 5.93 16.70 -13.48
C GLY A 59 5.48 18.09 -13.02
N GLY A 60 4.58 18.16 -12.06
CA GLY A 60 4.10 19.42 -11.47
C GLY A 60 5.23 20.19 -10.78
N ARG A 61 6.04 19.50 -9.99
CA ARG A 61 7.20 20.11 -9.33
C ARG A 61 8.21 20.64 -10.33
N ALA A 62 8.56 19.84 -11.34
CA ALA A 62 9.48 20.25 -12.39
C ALA A 62 8.99 21.48 -13.13
N LYS A 63 7.71 21.54 -13.49
CA LYS A 63 7.11 22.70 -14.14
C LYS A 63 7.16 23.95 -13.27
N ALA A 64 6.87 23.82 -11.97
CA ALA A 64 6.91 24.94 -11.05
C ALA A 64 8.33 25.51 -10.92
N LEU A 65 9.34 24.64 -10.79
CA LEU A 65 10.75 25.07 -10.74
C LEU A 65 11.18 25.74 -12.03
N ALA A 66 10.76 25.23 -13.19
CA ALA A 66 11.06 25.83 -14.48
C ALA A 66 10.46 27.21 -14.66
N LYS A 67 9.31 27.48 -14.00
CA LYS A 67 8.67 28.80 -13.99
C LYS A 67 9.26 29.76 -12.95
N GLY A 68 10.28 29.34 -12.22
CA GLY A 68 10.97 30.16 -11.23
C GLY A 68 10.32 30.17 -9.85
N VAL A 69 9.41 29.25 -9.55
CA VAL A 69 8.87 29.11 -8.19
C VAL A 69 10.01 28.72 -7.25
N PRO A 70 10.25 29.49 -6.17
CA PRO A 70 11.30 29.14 -5.21
C PRO A 70 11.05 27.79 -4.52
N ASP A 71 12.12 27.04 -4.31
CA ASP A 71 12.05 25.71 -3.72
C ASP A 71 11.33 25.68 -2.36
N GLN A 72 11.47 26.75 -1.58
CA GLN A 72 10.82 26.86 -0.26
C GLN A 72 9.28 26.71 -0.31
N TYR A 73 8.66 26.97 -1.46
CA TYR A 73 7.22 26.82 -1.63
C TYR A 73 6.82 25.43 -2.13
N LEU A 74 7.79 24.55 -2.38
CA LEU A 74 7.59 23.22 -2.92
C LEU A 74 8.01 22.10 -1.95
N ILE A 75 8.28 22.45 -0.69
CA ILE A 75 8.77 21.49 0.33
C ILE A 75 7.78 20.36 0.55
N GLU A 76 6.49 20.68 0.66
CA GLU A 76 5.43 19.66 0.83
C GLU A 76 5.29 18.76 -0.40
N VAL A 77 5.44 19.33 -1.59
CA VAL A 77 5.38 18.56 -2.84
C VAL A 77 6.55 17.58 -2.94
N GLU A 78 7.74 18.04 -2.55
CA GLU A 78 8.93 17.20 -2.47
C GLU A 78 8.71 16.01 -1.53
N ARG A 79 8.23 16.29 -0.31
CA ARG A 79 7.96 15.25 0.68
C ARG A 79 6.95 14.22 0.16
N GLU A 80 5.85 14.68 -0.41
CA GLU A 80 4.83 13.77 -0.94
C GLU A 80 5.37 12.90 -2.08
N GLY A 81 6.19 13.46 -2.95
CA GLY A 81 6.84 12.69 -4.02
C GLY A 81 7.74 11.59 -3.46
N ILE A 82 8.52 11.90 -2.44
CA ILE A 82 9.40 10.92 -1.77
C ILE A 82 8.58 9.79 -1.13
N LEU A 83 7.48 10.13 -0.45
CA LEU A 83 6.61 9.14 0.18
C LEU A 83 5.93 8.23 -0.85
N LEU A 84 5.46 8.81 -1.96
CA LEU A 84 4.86 8.04 -3.06
C LEU A 84 5.89 7.07 -3.67
N GLU A 85 7.09 7.54 -3.92
CA GLU A 85 8.16 6.73 -4.48
C GLU A 85 8.55 5.58 -3.54
N ALA A 86 8.67 5.86 -2.25
CA ALA A 86 8.99 4.85 -1.24
C ALA A 86 7.91 3.76 -1.18
N GLU A 87 6.64 4.16 -1.16
CA GLU A 87 5.54 3.20 -1.14
C GLU A 87 5.52 2.37 -2.42
N LEU A 88 5.71 3.01 -3.57
CA LEU A 88 5.71 2.31 -4.86
C LEU A 88 6.83 1.26 -4.93
N THR A 89 8.02 1.58 -4.45
CA THR A 89 9.15 0.64 -4.38
C THR A 89 8.80 -0.56 -3.51
N TRP A 90 8.30 -0.31 -2.30
CA TRP A 90 7.87 -1.35 -1.38
C TRP A 90 6.76 -2.22 -1.97
N LEU A 91 5.76 -1.59 -2.60
CA LEU A 91 4.62 -2.28 -3.17
C LEU A 91 5.04 -3.23 -4.29
N ARG A 92 5.96 -2.80 -5.15
CA ARG A 92 6.52 -3.65 -6.22
C ARG A 92 7.24 -4.87 -5.68
N GLU A 93 7.98 -4.69 -4.59
CA GLU A 93 8.66 -5.79 -3.90
C GLU A 93 7.65 -6.76 -3.28
N LEU A 94 6.57 -6.24 -2.68
CA LEU A 94 5.51 -7.06 -2.13
C LEU A 94 4.80 -7.88 -3.21
N ILE A 95 4.46 -7.25 -4.32
CA ILE A 95 3.83 -7.94 -5.45
C ILE A 95 4.73 -9.07 -5.96
N ALA A 96 6.03 -8.82 -6.07
CA ALA A 96 6.99 -9.83 -6.50
C ALA A 96 7.05 -11.02 -5.52
N ARG A 97 6.98 -10.76 -4.21
CA ARG A 97 6.93 -11.82 -3.19
C ARG A 97 5.67 -12.66 -3.33
N LEU A 98 4.52 -12.04 -3.50
CA LEU A 98 3.26 -12.75 -3.65
C LEU A 98 3.17 -13.53 -4.96
N ALA A 99 3.85 -13.06 -6.00
CA ALA A 99 3.92 -13.76 -7.28
C ALA A 99 4.75 -15.06 -7.19
N ASP A 100 5.63 -15.16 -6.20
CA ASP A 100 6.38 -16.38 -5.92
C ASP A 100 5.45 -17.35 -5.17
N THR A 101 5.13 -18.47 -5.80
CA THR A 101 4.22 -19.48 -5.23
C THR A 101 4.80 -20.17 -3.99
N ASP A 102 6.10 -20.09 -3.77
CA ASP A 102 6.75 -20.62 -2.57
C ASP A 102 6.58 -19.70 -1.35
N TYR A 103 6.18 -18.45 -1.57
CA TYR A 103 5.90 -17.51 -0.49
C TYR A 103 4.60 -17.93 0.22
N PRO A 104 4.66 -18.23 1.55
CA PRO A 104 3.47 -18.68 2.27
C PRO A 104 2.39 -17.61 2.31
N TRP A 105 1.15 -18.02 2.05
CA TRP A 105 0.02 -17.10 2.00
C TRP A 105 -1.24 -17.69 2.61
N GLY A 106 -1.99 -16.87 3.32
CA GLY A 106 -3.25 -17.27 3.93
C GLY A 106 -3.09 -18.41 4.92
N ASP A 107 -3.95 -19.40 4.83
CA ASP A 107 -3.94 -20.56 5.74
C ASP A 107 -2.68 -21.42 5.58
N ALA A 108 -2.04 -21.38 4.42
CA ALA A 108 -0.78 -22.09 4.17
C ALA A 108 0.38 -21.57 5.02
N ALA A 109 0.29 -20.35 5.53
CA ALA A 109 1.31 -19.75 6.40
C ALA A 109 1.18 -20.18 7.88
N GLY A 110 0.10 -20.89 8.22
CA GLY A 110 -0.18 -21.34 9.58
C GLY A 110 -1.02 -20.35 10.38
N MET A 111 -1.47 -20.78 11.55
CA MET A 111 -2.28 -19.96 12.43
C MET A 111 -1.42 -19.02 13.27
N PRO A 112 -1.82 -17.76 13.46
CA PRO A 112 -1.12 -16.86 14.38
C PRO A 112 -1.18 -17.40 15.81
N THR A 113 -0.06 -17.36 16.52
CA THR A 113 -0.01 -17.68 17.95
C THR A 113 -0.30 -16.45 18.78
N ASP A 114 -0.69 -16.64 20.05
CA ASP A 114 -0.89 -15.52 20.98
C ASP A 114 0.38 -14.65 21.09
N ARG A 115 1.54 -15.27 21.07
CA ARG A 115 2.83 -14.56 21.09
C ARG A 115 2.98 -13.66 19.87
N TYR A 116 2.66 -14.16 18.68
CA TYR A 116 2.71 -13.38 17.45
C TYR A 116 1.74 -12.18 17.51
N LEU A 117 0.52 -12.43 17.95
CA LEU A 117 -0.49 -11.36 18.08
C LEU A 117 -0.05 -10.28 19.07
N ALA A 118 0.54 -10.68 20.19
CA ALA A 118 1.07 -9.76 21.19
C ALA A 118 2.22 -8.90 20.64
N GLN A 119 3.14 -9.51 19.90
CA GLN A 119 4.25 -8.82 19.25
C GLN A 119 3.75 -7.80 18.22
N ARG A 120 2.76 -8.18 17.44
CA ARG A 120 2.14 -7.31 16.43
C ARG A 120 1.46 -6.11 17.07
N GLU A 121 0.75 -6.32 18.17
CA GLU A 121 0.10 -5.23 18.93
C GLU A 121 1.14 -4.28 19.51
N ALA A 122 2.21 -4.82 20.08
CA ALA A 122 3.30 -4.00 20.62
C ALA A 122 3.97 -3.13 19.54
N ALA A 123 4.13 -3.66 18.33
CA ALA A 123 4.73 -2.92 17.22
C ALA A 123 3.86 -1.77 16.70
N ARG A 124 2.57 -1.78 17.01
CA ARG A 124 1.63 -0.71 16.60
C ARG A 124 1.57 0.45 17.58
N ARG A 125 2.13 0.28 18.76
CA ARG A 125 2.16 1.31 19.82
C ARG A 125 3.38 2.20 19.67
#